data_5eb000bc572b36508be5ce4f3d1595a2
#
_entry.id   5eb000bc572b36508be5ce4f3d1595a2
#
_cell.length_a   1.000
_cell.length_b   1.000
_cell.length_c   1.000
_cell.angle_alpha   90.00
_cell.angle_beta   90.00
_cell.angle_gamma   90.00
#
_symmetry.space_group_name_H-M   'P 1'
#
loop_
_entity.id
_entity.type
_entity.pdbx_description
1 polymer ?
#
loop_
_entity_poly.entity_id
_entity_poly.type
_entity_poly.pdbx_seq_one_letter_code
_entity_poly.pdbx_strand_id
1 'polypeptide(L)'
;MNDFINLSAVENSPEISTALSSSKTVDNSQSAKDKAVVVHVFFSQNKNIEDLQEFQLLAESANVEILQIIITSRATPQAKYFIGEGKAQEIADAVKTLDADVVLVNHQLTPAQTRNLESICQCRVVDRTGVILDIFAQRARSHEGKLQVELAQLKHLSTRLVRRKTGLDQQKGAVGLRGPGETQLETDRRLIKVRIAQLQNRLAKVEKQRNQNRQTRQKADIPTISLVGYTNAGKSTLFNFITQANVYAADQLFATLDPTLRRLQIQDVGTAILADTVGFIRQLPHDLVSAFKSTLQETVEASLLLHVIDAADARKIENIEAVNLVLEEIKADKVPALLVYNKIDLLENVAPHTEYDDENKPVAVYLSAHSGEGLDLLLEAIKVRLKNEILSFTLTLLPQEGKIRHALYQLDSIRHEQISDEGEFILNIQIDKVEWLKLCKQFPKLSEIIY
;
A
#
# COMPACT_ATOMS: atom_id res chain seq x y z
N MET A 1 21.29 21.13 -30.16
CA MET A 1 21.10 22.26 -29.24
C MET A 1 20.58 21.67 -27.93
N ASN A 2 21.48 21.47 -26.98
CA ASN A 2 21.18 20.88 -25.68
C ASN A 2 20.89 22.04 -24.72
N ASP A 3 19.61 22.31 -24.51
CA ASP A 3 19.19 23.18 -23.41
C ASP A 3 19.33 22.41 -22.08
N PHE A 4 20.50 22.55 -21.45
CA PHE A 4 20.69 22.21 -20.06
C PHE A 4 19.82 23.16 -19.21
N ILE A 5 18.62 22.73 -18.83
CA ILE A 5 17.81 23.45 -17.84
C ILE A 5 18.55 23.35 -16.51
N ASN A 6 18.94 24.49 -16.01
CA ASN A 6 19.72 24.65 -14.78
C ASN A 6 18.91 24.13 -13.58
N LEU A 7 19.23 22.97 -13.05
CA LEU A 7 18.56 22.29 -11.94
C LEU A 7 18.51 23.14 -10.66
N SER A 8 19.44 24.09 -10.49
CA SER A 8 19.47 24.99 -9.34
C SER A 8 18.30 26.00 -9.27
N ALA A 9 17.61 26.23 -10.41
CA ALA A 9 16.44 27.14 -10.43
C ALA A 9 15.15 26.48 -9.86
N VAL A 10 15.09 25.14 -9.83
CA VAL A 10 13.93 24.40 -9.28
C VAL A 10 13.97 24.36 -7.75
N GLU A 11 15.19 24.37 -7.16
CA GLU A 11 15.39 24.31 -5.72
C GLU A 11 15.22 25.66 -5.01
N ASN A 12 15.28 26.77 -5.76
CA ASN A 12 15.25 28.13 -5.20
C ASN A 12 13.88 28.84 -5.27
N SER A 13 12.83 28.16 -5.72
CA SER A 13 11.48 28.74 -5.67
C SER A 13 10.92 28.62 -4.25
N PRO A 14 10.46 29.72 -3.61
CA PRO A 14 10.08 29.71 -2.18
C PRO A 14 8.98 28.71 -1.82
N GLU A 15 8.06 28.44 -2.74
CA GLU A 15 6.96 27.48 -2.53
C GLU A 15 7.41 26.03 -2.76
N ILE A 16 8.32 25.79 -3.69
CA ILE A 16 8.94 24.47 -3.95
C ILE A 16 9.97 24.16 -2.87
N SER A 17 10.72 25.16 -2.42
CA SER A 17 11.69 25.02 -1.32
C SER A 17 11.01 24.68 0.01
N THR A 18 9.82 25.20 0.30
CA THR A 18 9.08 24.87 1.52
C THR A 18 8.49 23.45 1.45
N ALA A 19 8.06 22.99 0.28
CA ALA A 19 7.56 21.62 0.10
C ALA A 19 8.70 20.58 0.03
N LEU A 20 9.88 20.95 -0.47
CA LEU A 20 11.06 20.09 -0.57
C LEU A 20 11.95 20.17 0.69
N SER A 21 11.83 21.24 1.51
CA SER A 21 12.62 21.36 2.76
C SER A 21 12.19 20.36 3.84
N SER A 22 10.98 19.80 3.75
CA SER A 22 10.57 18.64 4.54
C SER A 22 11.29 17.35 4.13
N SER A 23 11.99 17.32 2.99
CA SER A 23 12.76 16.17 2.50
C SER A 23 14.29 16.29 2.68
N LYS A 24 14.78 17.31 3.38
CA LYS A 24 16.21 17.38 3.75
C LYS A 24 16.53 16.26 4.71
N THR A 25 17.45 15.40 4.30
CA THR A 25 18.16 14.37 5.04
C THR A 25 18.12 14.62 6.55
N VAL A 26 17.48 13.69 7.25
CA VAL A 26 17.45 13.63 8.71
C VAL A 26 18.89 13.36 9.16
N ASP A 27 19.65 14.41 9.43
CA ASP A 27 20.72 14.36 10.40
C ASP A 27 20.06 14.11 11.78
N ASN A 28 20.55 13.13 12.49
CA ASN A 28 20.06 12.63 13.78
C ASN A 28 20.32 13.64 14.93
N SER A 29 19.97 14.91 14.74
CA SER A 29 19.79 15.89 15.79
C SER A 29 18.30 15.95 16.12
N GLN A 30 17.91 15.81 17.38
CA GLN A 30 16.54 15.95 17.88
C GLN A 30 15.94 17.26 17.35
N SER A 31 15.31 17.22 16.17
CA SER A 31 14.52 18.31 15.66
C SER A 31 13.29 18.43 16.56
N ALA A 32 13.03 19.63 17.09
CA ALA A 32 11.80 19.92 17.82
C ALA A 32 10.60 19.46 16.99
N LYS A 33 9.64 18.81 17.65
CA LYS A 33 8.40 18.39 16.98
C LYS A 33 7.61 19.63 16.59
N ASP A 34 7.03 19.61 15.39
CA ASP A 34 6.09 20.66 14.99
C ASP A 34 4.86 20.63 15.91
N LYS A 35 4.45 21.77 16.41
CA LYS A 35 3.29 21.93 17.29
C LYS A 35 2.03 22.11 16.48
N ALA A 36 1.00 21.28 16.73
CA ALA A 36 -0.21 21.28 15.93
C ALA A 36 -1.50 21.48 16.70
N VAL A 37 -2.45 22.15 16.04
CA VAL A 37 -3.87 22.10 16.38
C VAL A 37 -4.55 21.12 15.43
N VAL A 38 -5.20 20.10 15.98
CA VAL A 38 -5.94 19.09 15.21
C VAL A 38 -7.40 19.49 15.08
N VAL A 39 -7.94 19.39 13.87
CA VAL A 39 -9.34 19.69 13.55
C VAL A 39 -10.04 18.47 13.00
N HIS A 40 -11.16 18.08 13.63
CA HIS A 40 -12.00 16.97 13.17
C HIS A 40 -13.46 17.41 13.03
N VAL A 41 -14.11 16.96 11.94
CA VAL A 41 -15.51 17.28 11.63
C VAL A 41 -16.32 15.99 11.55
N PHE A 42 -17.34 15.86 12.37
CA PHE A 42 -18.32 14.78 12.26
C PHE A 42 -19.45 15.18 11.30
N PHE A 43 -19.68 14.38 10.26
CA PHE A 43 -20.74 14.61 9.26
C PHE A 43 -22.00 13.74 9.49
N SER A 44 -21.95 12.79 10.39
CA SER A 44 -23.09 11.92 10.72
C SER A 44 -23.53 12.11 12.17
N GLN A 45 -24.74 11.64 12.50
CA GLN A 45 -25.21 11.58 13.88
C GLN A 45 -24.39 10.60 14.73
N ASN A 46 -23.83 9.55 14.10
CA ASN A 46 -22.90 8.62 14.74
C ASN A 46 -21.50 9.27 14.73
N LYS A 47 -21.14 9.86 15.87
CA LYS A 47 -19.80 10.38 16.10
C LYS A 47 -18.83 9.22 16.25
N ASN A 48 -18.17 8.86 15.18
CA ASN A 48 -17.14 7.80 15.19
C ASN A 48 -15.84 8.38 15.79
N ILE A 49 -15.68 8.23 17.10
CA ILE A 49 -14.53 8.75 17.86
C ILE A 49 -13.23 8.09 17.40
N GLU A 50 -13.32 6.84 16.94
CA GLU A 50 -12.18 6.07 16.46
C GLU A 50 -11.51 6.70 15.22
N ASP A 51 -12.27 7.41 14.36
CA ASP A 51 -11.67 8.14 13.22
C ASP A 51 -10.80 9.31 13.68
N LEU A 52 -11.14 9.92 14.82
CA LEU A 52 -10.33 10.92 15.45
C LEU A 52 -9.07 10.31 16.07
N GLN A 53 -9.21 9.19 16.78
CA GLN A 53 -8.09 8.47 17.38
C GLN A 53 -7.09 8.00 16.32
N GLU A 54 -7.58 7.48 15.19
CA GLU A 54 -6.73 7.11 14.06
C GLU A 54 -5.96 8.32 13.51
N PHE A 55 -6.60 9.49 13.43
CA PHE A 55 -5.92 10.71 12.96
C PHE A 55 -4.89 11.24 13.96
N GLN A 56 -5.13 11.07 15.25
CA GLN A 56 -4.12 11.37 16.28
C GLN A 56 -2.88 10.49 16.11
N LEU A 57 -3.07 9.18 15.89
CA LEU A 57 -1.96 8.26 15.59
C LEU A 57 -1.23 8.62 14.29
N LEU A 58 -1.94 9.14 13.27
CA LEU A 58 -1.31 9.68 12.05
C LEU A 58 -0.42 10.90 12.38
N ALA A 59 -0.92 11.86 13.14
CA ALA A 59 -0.15 13.04 13.54
C ALA A 59 1.11 12.65 14.36
N GLU A 60 0.97 11.74 15.30
CA GLU A 60 2.10 11.21 16.08
C GLU A 60 3.11 10.49 15.17
N SER A 61 2.62 9.69 14.20
CA SER A 61 3.46 9.01 13.21
C SER A 61 4.20 9.97 12.27
N ALA A 62 3.67 11.18 12.08
CA ALA A 62 4.30 12.29 11.36
C ALA A 62 5.29 13.09 12.22
N ASN A 63 5.54 12.67 13.47
CA ASN A 63 6.40 13.35 14.46
C ASN A 63 5.89 14.75 14.84
N VAL A 64 4.58 14.93 14.97
CA VAL A 64 3.91 16.16 15.34
C VAL A 64 3.43 16.08 16.80
N GLU A 65 3.57 17.18 17.55
CA GLU A 65 3.02 17.33 18.89
C GLU A 65 1.63 17.96 18.85
N ILE A 66 0.61 17.26 19.33
CA ILE A 66 -0.77 17.75 19.35
C ILE A 66 -0.98 18.62 20.59
N LEU A 67 -1.16 19.92 20.41
CA LEU A 67 -1.42 20.86 21.51
C LEU A 67 -2.90 20.92 21.88
N GLN A 68 -3.78 20.91 20.89
CA GLN A 68 -5.23 20.98 21.07
C GLN A 68 -5.98 20.25 19.97
N ILE A 69 -7.14 19.69 20.33
CA ILE A 69 -8.07 19.05 19.39
C ILE A 69 -9.35 19.86 19.36
N ILE A 70 -9.73 20.34 18.18
CA ILE A 70 -10.97 21.08 17.96
C ILE A 70 -11.93 20.19 17.17
N ILE A 71 -13.06 19.91 17.77
CA ILE A 71 -14.10 19.04 17.20
C ILE A 71 -15.32 19.90 16.83
N THR A 72 -15.91 19.58 15.68
CA THR A 72 -17.18 20.16 15.25
C THR A 72 -18.07 19.12 14.57
N SER A 73 -19.38 19.37 14.55
CA SER A 73 -20.34 18.51 13.82
C SER A 73 -21.09 19.34 12.80
N ARG A 74 -21.27 18.78 11.59
CA ARG A 74 -21.97 19.43 10.49
C ARG A 74 -22.70 18.41 9.62
N ALA A 75 -23.78 18.86 8.96
CA ALA A 75 -24.46 18.01 7.96
C ALA A 75 -23.66 17.92 6.65
N THR A 76 -23.03 19.04 6.22
CA THR A 76 -22.28 19.16 4.96
C THR A 76 -21.08 20.08 5.11
N PRO A 77 -19.98 19.85 4.37
CA PRO A 77 -18.84 20.75 4.33
C PRO A 77 -19.22 22.12 3.76
N GLN A 78 -18.68 23.20 4.35
CA GLN A 78 -18.85 24.54 3.78
C GLN A 78 -17.84 24.80 2.66
N ALA A 79 -18.28 25.53 1.64
CA ALA A 79 -17.45 25.85 0.48
C ALA A 79 -16.22 26.68 0.83
N LYS A 80 -16.36 27.66 1.77
CA LYS A 80 -15.31 28.63 2.08
C LYS A 80 -14.19 28.08 2.95
N TYR A 81 -14.52 27.44 4.08
CA TYR A 81 -13.56 26.97 5.09
C TYR A 81 -13.66 25.47 5.39
N PHE A 82 -14.52 24.70 4.72
CA PHE A 82 -14.89 23.35 5.07
C PHE A 82 -15.72 23.28 6.37
N ILE A 83 -15.36 24.08 7.35
CA ILE A 83 -16.01 24.33 8.66
C ILE A 83 -16.74 25.67 8.65
N GLY A 84 -17.47 26.00 9.73
CA GLY A 84 -18.10 27.32 9.88
C GLY A 84 -17.10 28.45 10.15
N GLU A 85 -17.47 29.70 9.81
CA GLU A 85 -16.61 30.88 10.06
C GLU A 85 -16.25 31.01 11.53
N GLY A 86 -17.22 30.83 12.46
CA GLY A 86 -16.94 30.88 13.89
C GLY A 86 -15.92 29.86 14.37
N LYS A 87 -16.00 28.61 13.83
CA LYS A 87 -14.99 27.57 14.13
C LYS A 87 -13.64 27.86 13.48
N ALA A 88 -13.61 28.47 12.29
CA ALA A 88 -12.37 28.90 11.66
C ALA A 88 -11.67 30.00 12.51
N GLN A 89 -12.44 30.90 13.10
CA GLN A 89 -11.90 31.91 14.01
C GLN A 89 -11.40 31.29 15.33
N GLU A 90 -12.14 30.34 15.91
CA GLU A 90 -11.72 29.58 17.10
C GLU A 90 -10.39 28.87 16.89
N ILE A 91 -10.19 28.26 15.68
CA ILE A 91 -8.92 27.62 15.31
C ILE A 91 -7.80 28.65 15.22
N ALA A 92 -8.04 29.80 14.59
CA ALA A 92 -7.07 30.86 14.48
C ALA A 92 -6.65 31.42 15.85
N ASP A 93 -7.61 31.61 16.77
CA ASP A 93 -7.35 32.05 18.14
C ASP A 93 -6.55 30.97 18.92
N ALA A 94 -6.86 29.70 18.76
CA ALA A 94 -6.10 28.60 19.37
C ALA A 94 -4.67 28.52 18.85
N VAL A 95 -4.46 28.63 17.53
CA VAL A 95 -3.12 28.68 16.91
C VAL A 95 -2.28 29.79 17.49
N LYS A 96 -2.86 31.00 17.60
CA LYS A 96 -2.17 32.18 18.14
C LYS A 96 -1.87 32.05 19.64
N THR A 97 -2.80 31.49 20.43
CA THR A 97 -2.65 31.33 21.87
C THR A 97 -1.63 30.28 22.24
N LEU A 98 -1.58 29.16 21.49
CA LEU A 98 -0.71 28.03 21.73
C LEU A 98 0.62 28.11 20.98
N ASP A 99 0.81 29.13 20.15
CA ASP A 99 1.98 29.26 19.27
C ASP A 99 2.19 27.99 18.44
N ALA A 100 1.11 27.54 17.77
CA ALA A 100 1.13 26.32 16.98
C ALA A 100 1.67 26.59 15.57
N ASP A 101 2.54 25.69 15.08
CA ASP A 101 3.21 25.80 13.78
C ASP A 101 2.29 25.38 12.63
N VAL A 102 1.34 24.47 12.89
CA VAL A 102 0.52 23.86 11.85
C VAL A 102 -0.89 23.51 12.35
N VAL A 103 -1.86 23.59 11.44
CA VAL A 103 -3.21 23.05 11.66
C VAL A 103 -3.36 21.78 10.84
N LEU A 104 -3.71 20.68 11.50
CA LEU A 104 -3.97 19.37 10.86
C LEU A 104 -5.48 19.12 10.77
N VAL A 105 -5.99 18.88 9.57
CA VAL A 105 -7.42 18.64 9.34
C VAL A 105 -7.66 17.21 8.92
N ASN A 106 -8.48 16.46 9.69
CA ASN A 106 -8.80 15.04 9.44
C ASN A 106 -9.78 14.83 8.28
N HIS A 107 -9.64 15.62 7.22
CA HIS A 107 -10.45 15.49 6.02
C HIS A 107 -9.66 16.01 4.83
N GLN A 108 -10.06 15.59 3.63
CA GLN A 108 -9.50 16.15 2.40
C GLN A 108 -10.07 17.57 2.17
N LEU A 109 -9.20 18.53 2.00
CA LEU A 109 -9.56 19.92 1.72
C LEU A 109 -9.38 20.26 0.26
N THR A 110 -10.28 21.09 -0.27
CA THR A 110 -10.04 21.72 -1.58
C THR A 110 -8.93 22.77 -1.46
N PRO A 111 -8.21 23.07 -2.56
CA PRO A 111 -7.16 24.11 -2.55
C PRO A 111 -7.64 25.49 -2.09
N ALA A 112 -8.92 25.82 -2.34
CA ALA A 112 -9.53 27.05 -1.90
C ALA A 112 -9.75 27.06 -0.37
N GLN A 113 -10.25 25.96 0.18
CA GLN A 113 -10.46 25.81 1.63
C GLN A 113 -9.15 25.89 2.41
N THR A 114 -8.10 25.18 1.94
CA THR A 114 -6.77 25.23 2.54
C THR A 114 -6.26 26.67 2.61
N ARG A 115 -6.25 27.40 1.49
CA ARG A 115 -5.81 28.81 1.45
C ARG A 115 -6.62 29.74 2.36
N ASN A 116 -7.94 29.55 2.39
CA ASN A 116 -8.79 30.38 3.22
C ASN A 116 -8.51 30.15 4.72
N LEU A 117 -8.28 28.89 5.11
CA LEU A 117 -7.87 28.53 6.47
C LEU A 117 -6.47 29.07 6.79
N GLU A 118 -5.49 28.90 5.90
CA GLU A 118 -4.14 29.48 6.08
C GLU A 118 -4.17 30.99 6.24
N SER A 119 -5.05 31.68 5.48
CA SER A 119 -5.20 33.13 5.56
C SER A 119 -5.75 33.58 6.89
N ILE A 120 -6.64 32.84 7.54
CA ILE A 120 -7.22 33.20 8.84
C ILE A 120 -6.34 32.77 10.01
N CYS A 121 -5.76 31.56 9.92
CA CYS A 121 -4.91 31.00 10.96
C CYS A 121 -3.48 31.59 10.96
N GLN A 122 -3.05 32.17 9.85
CA GLN A 122 -1.68 32.71 9.66
C GLN A 122 -0.58 31.64 9.87
N CYS A 123 -0.92 30.37 9.70
CA CYS A 123 -0.01 29.24 9.77
C CYS A 123 -0.32 28.24 8.66
N ARG A 124 0.53 27.26 8.49
CA ARG A 124 0.36 26.17 7.51
C ARG A 124 -0.86 25.30 7.88
N VAL A 125 -1.66 24.93 6.88
CA VAL A 125 -2.80 24.00 7.04
C VAL A 125 -2.56 22.76 6.21
N VAL A 126 -2.53 21.61 6.87
CA VAL A 126 -2.28 20.30 6.24
C VAL A 126 -3.52 19.41 6.40
N ASP A 127 -4.01 18.88 5.30
CA ASP A 127 -5.13 17.95 5.30
C ASP A 127 -4.65 16.50 5.52
N ARG A 128 -5.59 15.57 5.68
CA ARG A 128 -5.28 14.15 5.90
C ARG A 128 -4.33 13.58 4.84
N THR A 129 -4.52 13.92 3.57
CA THR A 129 -3.65 13.48 2.47
C THR A 129 -2.22 14.01 2.65
N GLY A 130 -2.08 15.27 3.04
CA GLY A 130 -0.78 15.88 3.31
C GLY A 130 -0.04 15.19 4.47
N VAL A 131 -0.75 14.89 5.58
CA VAL A 131 -0.16 14.16 6.73
C VAL A 131 0.34 12.78 6.30
N ILE A 132 -0.45 12.02 5.54
CA ILE A 132 -0.04 10.71 5.02
C ILE A 132 1.20 10.82 4.13
N LEU A 133 1.26 11.83 3.25
CA LEU A 133 2.43 12.08 2.39
C LEU A 133 3.67 12.47 3.19
N ASP A 134 3.53 13.21 4.26
CA ASP A 134 4.64 13.59 5.14
C ASP A 134 5.18 12.35 5.90
N ILE A 135 4.30 11.46 6.38
CA ILE A 135 4.72 10.17 6.95
C ILE A 135 5.48 9.33 5.91
N PHE A 136 4.97 9.25 4.69
CA PHE A 136 5.62 8.49 3.62
C PHE A 136 6.99 9.06 3.26
N ALA A 137 7.14 10.39 3.25
CA ALA A 137 8.43 11.05 3.02
C ALA A 137 9.48 10.68 4.07
N GLN A 138 9.06 10.58 5.33
CA GLN A 138 9.93 10.18 6.44
C GLN A 138 10.27 8.67 6.40
N ARG A 139 9.37 7.82 5.89
CA ARG A 139 9.52 6.35 5.87
C ARG A 139 10.21 5.81 4.62
N ALA A 140 10.19 6.53 3.51
CA ALA A 140 10.82 6.11 2.25
C ALA A 140 12.34 5.96 2.41
N ARG A 141 12.83 4.73 2.42
CA ARG A 141 14.27 4.41 2.52
C ARG A 141 14.86 4.04 1.17
N SER A 142 14.12 3.29 0.36
CA SER A 142 14.58 2.87 -0.96
C SER A 142 14.62 4.04 -1.95
N HIS A 143 15.48 3.94 -2.95
CA HIS A 143 15.52 4.93 -4.03
C HIS A 143 14.17 5.02 -4.76
N GLU A 144 13.52 3.90 -4.99
CA GLU A 144 12.21 3.85 -5.62
C GLU A 144 11.12 4.49 -4.76
N GLY A 145 11.04 4.12 -3.47
CA GLY A 145 10.09 4.72 -2.53
C GLY A 145 10.23 6.24 -2.45
N LYS A 146 11.45 6.76 -2.41
CA LYS A 146 11.71 8.22 -2.46
C LYS A 146 11.19 8.86 -3.74
N LEU A 147 11.41 8.24 -4.91
CA LEU A 147 10.89 8.76 -6.18
C LEU A 147 9.36 8.72 -6.24
N GLN A 148 8.73 7.67 -5.68
CA GLN A 148 7.27 7.55 -5.63
C GLN A 148 6.65 8.61 -4.72
N VAL A 149 7.22 8.80 -3.53
CA VAL A 149 6.76 9.83 -2.59
C VAL A 149 6.92 11.22 -3.18
N GLU A 150 8.09 11.55 -3.76
CA GLU A 150 8.33 12.83 -4.44
C GLU A 150 7.30 13.05 -5.57
N LEU A 151 7.01 12.02 -6.36
CA LEU A 151 6.00 12.09 -7.41
C LEU A 151 4.59 12.37 -6.84
N ALA A 152 4.21 11.70 -5.75
CA ALA A 152 2.92 11.89 -5.10
C ALA A 152 2.80 13.29 -4.49
N GLN A 153 3.84 13.77 -3.80
CA GLN A 153 3.90 15.13 -3.25
C GLN A 153 3.79 16.20 -4.34
N LEU A 154 4.52 16.06 -5.46
CA LEU A 154 4.45 17.02 -6.57
C LEU A 154 3.10 17.00 -7.28
N LYS A 155 2.47 15.83 -7.44
CA LYS A 155 1.10 15.75 -7.96
C LYS A 155 0.12 16.48 -7.02
N HIS A 156 0.19 16.20 -5.73
CA HIS A 156 -0.65 16.86 -4.71
C HIS A 156 -0.42 18.38 -4.70
N LEU A 157 0.83 18.83 -4.73
CA LEU A 157 1.18 20.24 -4.82
C LEU A 157 0.65 20.88 -6.11
N SER A 158 0.75 20.21 -7.26
CA SER A 158 0.31 20.72 -8.56
C SER A 158 -1.19 21.04 -8.60
N THR A 159 -2.01 20.26 -7.85
CA THR A 159 -3.45 20.53 -7.71
C THR A 159 -3.74 21.77 -6.85
N ARG A 160 -2.80 22.13 -5.96
CA ARG A 160 -2.92 23.23 -4.99
C ARG A 160 -2.33 24.55 -5.45
N LEU A 161 -1.52 24.54 -6.52
CA LEU A 161 -1.03 25.77 -7.16
C LEU A 161 -2.16 26.49 -7.89
N VAL A 162 -2.93 27.29 -7.14
CA VAL A 162 -3.97 28.16 -7.67
C VAL A 162 -3.51 29.60 -7.50
N ARG A 163 -3.88 30.46 -8.46
CA ARG A 163 -3.56 31.91 -8.46
C ARG A 163 -3.66 32.51 -7.06
N ARG A 164 -2.54 32.88 -6.46
CA ARG A 164 -2.50 33.81 -5.36
C ARG A 164 -2.83 35.16 -5.94
N LYS A 165 -3.95 35.78 -5.53
CA LYS A 165 -4.14 37.21 -5.71
C LYS A 165 -3.17 37.94 -4.76
N THR A 166 -1.93 38.08 -5.15
CA THR A 166 -1.03 39.02 -4.51
C THR A 166 -1.47 40.42 -4.96
N GLY A 167 -1.51 41.39 -4.04
CA GLY A 167 -1.94 42.78 -4.32
C GLY A 167 -1.14 43.54 -5.40
N LEU A 168 -0.17 42.89 -6.03
CA LEU A 168 0.59 43.34 -7.20
C LEU A 168 -0.23 43.30 -8.51
N ASP A 169 -1.37 42.58 -8.56
CA ASP A 169 -2.26 42.56 -9.73
C ASP A 169 -3.12 43.84 -9.85
N GLN A 170 -3.02 44.79 -8.91
CA GLN A 170 -3.79 46.06 -8.92
C GLN A 170 -3.08 47.22 -9.62
N GLN A 171 -1.91 47.06 -10.21
CA GLN A 171 -1.39 48.04 -11.14
C GLN A 171 -2.20 48.04 -12.45
N LYS A 172 -3.34 48.74 -12.39
CA LYS A 172 -4.07 49.17 -13.58
C LYS A 172 -3.18 50.13 -14.37
N GLY A 173 -2.57 49.64 -15.42
CA GLY A 173 -1.82 50.50 -16.30
C GLY A 173 -1.09 49.74 -17.42
N ALA A 174 -1.70 49.74 -18.56
CA ALA A 174 -1.24 49.37 -19.88
C ALA A 174 -1.90 48.07 -20.43
N VAL A 175 -2.60 48.25 -21.51
CA VAL A 175 -3.21 47.23 -22.36
C VAL A 175 -2.09 46.27 -22.81
N GLY A 176 -2.19 45.02 -22.39
CA GLY A 176 -1.44 43.89 -23.00
C GLY A 176 -0.22 43.36 -22.25
N LEU A 177 0.12 43.87 -21.05
CA LEU A 177 1.24 43.29 -20.28
C LEU A 177 0.72 42.35 -19.17
N ARG A 178 1.06 41.03 -19.31
CA ARG A 178 0.90 40.05 -18.24
C ARG A 178 1.72 40.47 -17.03
N GLY A 179 1.07 40.54 -15.85
CA GLY A 179 1.75 40.92 -14.60
C GLY A 179 2.85 39.90 -14.24
N PRO A 180 3.93 40.31 -13.53
CA PRO A 180 5.05 39.43 -13.16
C PRO A 180 4.62 38.22 -12.30
N GLY A 181 3.50 38.33 -11.58
CA GLY A 181 2.95 37.24 -10.79
C GLY A 181 2.32 36.10 -11.63
N GLU A 182 1.75 36.39 -12.80
CA GLU A 182 1.22 35.35 -13.71
C GLU A 182 2.36 34.53 -14.32
N THR A 183 3.46 35.18 -14.70
CA THR A 183 4.62 34.48 -15.28
C THR A 183 5.33 33.58 -14.27
N GLN A 184 5.39 33.95 -12.99
CA GLN A 184 6.00 33.11 -11.96
C GLN A 184 5.18 31.84 -11.73
N LEU A 185 3.87 31.95 -11.54
CA LEU A 185 3.00 30.79 -11.33
C LEU A 185 3.00 29.82 -12.54
N GLU A 186 2.99 30.37 -13.77
CA GLU A 186 3.10 29.56 -14.98
C GLU A 186 4.45 28.85 -15.07
N THR A 187 5.53 29.53 -14.68
CA THR A 187 6.87 28.97 -14.62
C THR A 187 6.94 27.83 -13.60
N ASP A 188 6.42 28.04 -12.37
CA ASP A 188 6.41 27.03 -11.32
C ASP A 188 5.60 25.80 -11.75
N ARG A 189 4.42 25.98 -12.36
CA ARG A 189 3.62 24.90 -12.92
C ARG A 189 4.37 24.14 -14.01
N ARG A 190 5.08 24.81 -14.87
CA ARG A 190 5.89 24.18 -15.93
C ARG A 190 7.03 23.36 -15.32
N LEU A 191 7.72 23.91 -14.35
CA LEU A 191 8.82 23.23 -13.65
C LEU A 191 8.33 21.95 -12.95
N ILE A 192 7.21 22.04 -12.24
CA ILE A 192 6.58 20.86 -11.60
C ILE A 192 6.18 19.81 -12.63
N LYS A 193 5.56 20.19 -13.75
CA LYS A 193 5.21 19.25 -14.82
C LYS A 193 6.45 18.56 -15.40
N VAL A 194 7.53 19.30 -15.63
CA VAL A 194 8.81 18.74 -16.12
C VAL A 194 9.37 17.76 -15.09
N ARG A 195 9.36 18.12 -13.80
CA ARG A 195 9.85 17.24 -12.73
C ARG A 195 9.02 15.97 -12.61
N ILE A 196 7.69 16.07 -12.66
CA ILE A 196 6.78 14.91 -12.68
C ILE A 196 7.13 13.97 -13.84
N ALA A 197 7.30 14.49 -15.06
CA ALA A 197 7.66 13.68 -16.23
C ALA A 197 9.04 12.99 -16.06
N GLN A 198 10.02 13.67 -15.49
CA GLN A 198 11.35 13.10 -15.20
C GLN A 198 11.24 11.94 -14.19
N LEU A 199 10.46 12.12 -13.10
CA LEU A 199 10.23 11.10 -12.08
C LEU A 199 9.50 9.88 -12.66
N GLN A 200 8.47 10.09 -13.47
CA GLN A 200 7.75 9.02 -14.15
C GLN A 200 8.67 8.20 -15.05
N ASN A 201 9.56 8.86 -15.82
CA ASN A 201 10.55 8.17 -16.65
C ASN A 201 11.57 7.37 -15.84
N ARG A 202 11.99 7.88 -14.66
CA ARG A 202 12.90 7.14 -13.76
C ARG A 202 12.20 5.91 -13.17
N LEU A 203 10.97 6.08 -12.68
CA LEU A 203 10.16 4.99 -12.14
C LEU A 203 9.89 3.90 -13.18
N ALA A 204 9.57 4.25 -14.43
CA ALA A 204 9.37 3.28 -15.50
C ALA A 204 10.62 2.41 -15.77
N LYS A 205 11.84 2.96 -15.62
CA LYS A 205 13.08 2.17 -15.73
C LYS A 205 13.23 1.18 -14.57
N VAL A 206 12.94 1.60 -13.34
CA VAL A 206 12.99 0.74 -12.14
C VAL A 206 11.95 -0.38 -12.25
N GLU A 207 10.74 -0.05 -12.69
CA GLU A 207 9.65 -1.02 -12.90
C GLU A 207 10.04 -2.08 -13.94
N LYS A 208 10.66 -1.68 -15.06
CA LYS A 208 11.17 -2.63 -16.06
C LYS A 208 12.17 -3.62 -15.48
N GLN A 209 13.10 -3.15 -14.66
CA GLN A 209 14.09 -4.01 -14.00
C GLN A 209 13.43 -4.97 -12.99
N ARG A 210 12.45 -4.49 -12.20
CA ARG A 210 11.68 -5.34 -11.29
C ARG A 210 10.92 -6.43 -12.05
N ASN A 211 10.27 -6.09 -13.15
CA ASN A 211 9.53 -7.04 -13.97
C ASN A 211 10.43 -8.15 -14.52
N GLN A 212 11.66 -7.84 -14.91
CA GLN A 212 12.64 -8.86 -15.31
C GLN A 212 12.98 -9.83 -14.15
N ASN A 213 13.22 -9.29 -12.95
CA ASN A 213 13.51 -10.11 -11.78
C ASN A 213 12.30 -10.99 -11.39
N ARG A 214 11.07 -10.48 -11.53
CA ARG A 214 9.83 -11.25 -11.30
C ARG A 214 9.66 -12.39 -12.30
N GLN A 215 9.86 -12.12 -13.59
CA GLN A 215 9.80 -13.16 -14.62
C GLN A 215 10.78 -14.31 -14.34
N THR A 216 11.96 -14.00 -13.78
CA THR A 216 12.92 -15.01 -13.38
C THR A 216 12.39 -15.87 -12.21
N ARG A 217 11.71 -15.25 -11.23
CA ARG A 217 11.06 -15.96 -10.11
C ARG A 217 9.90 -16.84 -10.60
N GLN A 218 9.05 -16.30 -11.47
CA GLN A 218 7.93 -17.07 -12.07
C GLN A 218 8.42 -18.26 -12.88
N LYS A 219 9.54 -18.12 -13.62
CA LYS A 219 10.15 -19.26 -14.35
C LYS A 219 10.74 -20.33 -13.41
N ALA A 220 11.14 -19.92 -12.21
CA ALA A 220 11.66 -20.83 -11.19
C ALA A 220 10.55 -21.42 -10.31
N ASP A 221 9.28 -21.12 -10.60
CA ASP A 221 8.07 -21.58 -9.88
C ASP A 221 8.12 -21.33 -8.36
N ILE A 222 8.75 -20.23 -7.95
CA ILE A 222 8.88 -19.86 -6.54
C ILE A 222 7.63 -19.07 -6.12
N PRO A 223 6.76 -19.62 -5.24
CA PRO A 223 5.56 -18.93 -4.81
C PRO A 223 5.90 -17.70 -3.97
N THR A 224 5.11 -16.63 -4.16
CA THR A 224 5.22 -15.40 -3.37
C THR A 224 4.00 -15.29 -2.45
N ILE A 225 4.25 -15.09 -1.17
CA ILE A 225 3.26 -14.85 -0.12
C ILE A 225 3.33 -13.37 0.25
N SER A 226 2.23 -12.64 0.16
CA SER A 226 2.20 -11.21 0.50
C SER A 226 1.37 -10.96 1.76
N LEU A 227 1.96 -10.25 2.73
CA LEU A 227 1.24 -9.76 3.90
C LEU A 227 0.44 -8.53 3.52
N VAL A 228 -0.86 -8.57 3.70
CA VAL A 228 -1.78 -7.44 3.50
C VAL A 228 -2.60 -7.21 4.77
N GLY A 229 -3.17 -6.03 4.92
CA GLY A 229 -4.00 -5.74 6.09
C GLY A 229 -3.87 -4.29 6.54
N TYR A 230 -4.71 -3.92 7.49
CA TYR A 230 -4.77 -2.55 8.00
C TYR A 230 -3.45 -2.14 8.65
N THR A 231 -3.19 -0.81 8.72
CA THR A 231 -2.04 -0.30 9.49
C THR A 231 -2.13 -0.75 10.94
N ASN A 232 -0.98 -1.04 11.54
CA ASN A 232 -0.87 -1.51 12.93
C ASN A 232 -1.52 -2.88 13.24
N ALA A 233 -1.93 -3.67 12.25
CA ALA A 233 -2.42 -5.04 12.47
C ALA A 233 -1.31 -6.05 12.88
N GLY A 234 -0.04 -5.63 12.86
CA GLY A 234 1.11 -6.46 13.23
C GLY A 234 1.78 -7.20 12.08
N LYS A 235 1.61 -6.75 10.82
CA LYS A 235 2.23 -7.37 9.62
C LYS A 235 3.74 -7.47 9.73
N SER A 236 4.43 -6.38 10.04
CA SER A 236 5.90 -6.35 10.13
C SER A 236 6.43 -7.13 11.34
N THR A 237 5.65 -7.19 12.43
CA THR A 237 5.96 -8.05 13.59
C THR A 237 5.88 -9.53 13.18
N LEU A 238 4.81 -9.93 12.51
CA LEU A 238 4.62 -11.27 11.98
C LEU A 238 5.72 -11.64 10.98
N PHE A 239 6.04 -10.72 10.06
CA PHE A 239 7.14 -10.89 9.10
C PHE A 239 8.48 -11.15 9.81
N ASN A 240 8.83 -10.32 10.79
CA ASN A 240 10.07 -10.46 11.55
C ASN A 240 10.15 -11.81 12.28
N PHE A 241 9.03 -12.23 12.87
CA PHE A 241 8.97 -13.48 13.59
C PHE A 241 9.17 -14.68 12.65
N ILE A 242 8.46 -14.73 11.54
CA ILE A 242 8.55 -15.83 10.57
C ILE A 242 9.95 -15.88 9.92
N THR A 243 10.52 -14.73 9.57
CA THR A 243 11.77 -14.65 8.81
C THR A 243 13.02 -14.52 9.69
N GLN A 244 12.85 -14.39 11.01
CA GLN A 244 13.92 -14.07 11.97
C GLN A 244 14.72 -12.81 11.56
N ALA A 245 14.05 -11.87 10.89
CA ALA A 245 14.64 -10.63 10.43
C ALA A 245 14.41 -9.51 11.44
N ASN A 246 15.26 -8.48 11.40
CA ASN A 246 15.11 -7.27 12.21
C ASN A 246 14.62 -6.10 11.32
N VAL A 247 13.48 -6.27 10.66
CA VAL A 247 12.82 -5.16 9.96
C VAL A 247 12.19 -4.24 11.01
N TYR A 248 12.24 -2.95 10.76
CA TYR A 248 11.65 -1.97 11.68
C TYR A 248 10.15 -2.24 11.85
N ALA A 249 9.77 -2.68 13.02
CA ALA A 249 8.39 -2.84 13.45
C ALA A 249 8.17 -1.90 14.63
N ALA A 250 7.22 -1.00 14.52
CA ALA A 250 6.86 -0.05 15.57
C ALA A 250 5.35 0.06 15.65
N ASP A 251 4.86 0.42 16.81
CA ASP A 251 3.44 0.74 17.05
C ASP A 251 3.10 2.13 16.46
N GLN A 252 3.36 2.28 15.17
CA GLN A 252 3.16 3.48 14.38
C GLN A 252 2.49 3.14 13.06
N LEU A 253 1.62 4.05 12.59
CA LEU A 253 0.98 3.88 11.30
C LEU A 253 2.02 4.01 10.18
N PHE A 254 1.89 3.17 9.15
CA PHE A 254 2.81 3.10 8.02
C PHE A 254 4.28 2.86 8.42
N ALA A 255 4.52 1.95 9.38
CA ALA A 255 5.87 1.58 9.78
C ALA A 255 6.69 1.04 8.58
N THR A 256 6.05 0.31 7.68
CA THR A 256 6.63 -0.19 6.42
C THR A 256 6.02 0.56 5.24
N LEU A 257 6.87 1.19 4.42
CA LEU A 257 6.50 1.80 3.13
C LEU A 257 7.12 1.03 1.97
N ASP A 258 8.41 0.71 2.05
CA ASP A 258 9.12 -0.07 1.04
C ASP A 258 8.87 -1.58 1.26
N PRO A 259 8.43 -2.34 0.25
CA PRO A 259 8.20 -3.76 0.41
C PRO A 259 9.51 -4.48 0.73
N THR A 260 9.47 -5.33 1.73
CA THR A 260 10.60 -6.16 2.13
C THR A 260 10.36 -7.60 1.74
N LEU A 261 11.28 -8.19 0.96
CA LEU A 261 11.20 -9.57 0.50
C LEU A 261 12.20 -10.44 1.23
N ARG A 262 11.77 -11.63 1.71
CA ARG A 262 12.64 -12.64 2.33
C ARG A 262 12.30 -14.03 1.83
N ARG A 263 13.32 -14.86 1.69
CA ARG A 263 13.15 -16.28 1.38
C ARG A 263 12.73 -17.03 2.64
N LEU A 264 11.73 -17.88 2.49
CA LEU A 264 11.21 -18.76 3.54
C LEU A 264 11.30 -20.20 3.02
N GLN A 265 11.80 -21.10 3.86
CA GLN A 265 11.76 -22.53 3.58
C GLN A 265 10.53 -23.12 4.25
N ILE A 266 9.62 -23.68 3.45
CA ILE A 266 8.40 -24.30 3.95
C ILE A 266 8.51 -25.79 3.69
N GLN A 267 8.31 -26.59 4.72
CA GLN A 267 8.35 -28.05 4.59
C GLN A 267 7.34 -28.52 3.54
N ASP A 268 7.75 -29.43 2.66
CA ASP A 268 6.96 -30.01 1.57
C ASP A 268 6.55 -29.06 0.43
N VAL A 269 6.82 -27.76 0.53
CA VAL A 269 6.58 -26.75 -0.52
C VAL A 269 7.91 -26.29 -1.12
N GLY A 270 8.97 -26.25 -0.31
CA GLY A 270 10.28 -25.76 -0.73
C GLY A 270 10.46 -24.27 -0.43
N THR A 271 11.17 -23.58 -1.33
CA THR A 271 11.44 -22.14 -1.18
C THR A 271 10.23 -21.31 -1.59
N ALA A 272 9.76 -20.45 -0.69
CA ALA A 272 8.78 -19.40 -0.95
C ALA A 272 9.38 -18.02 -0.69
N ILE A 273 8.76 -16.96 -1.18
CA ILE A 273 9.11 -15.59 -0.85
C ILE A 273 8.01 -14.98 0.00
N LEU A 274 8.35 -14.48 1.17
CA LEU A 274 7.46 -13.67 2.01
C LEU A 274 7.73 -12.19 1.76
N ALA A 275 6.66 -11.44 1.49
CA ALA A 275 6.67 -10.02 1.24
C ALA A 275 5.92 -9.27 2.35
N ASP A 276 6.59 -8.35 3.06
CA ASP A 276 5.92 -7.36 3.91
C ASP A 276 5.58 -6.14 3.06
N THR A 277 4.35 -5.67 3.14
CA THR A 277 3.84 -4.58 2.31
C THR A 277 3.31 -3.41 3.14
N VAL A 278 3.03 -2.31 2.46
CA VAL A 278 2.43 -1.10 3.07
C VAL A 278 1.10 -1.45 3.72
N GLY A 279 0.88 -0.95 4.94
CA GLY A 279 -0.41 -1.06 5.60
C GLY A 279 -1.47 -0.19 4.94
N PHE A 280 -2.70 -0.69 4.88
CA PHE A 280 -3.84 0.07 4.39
C PHE A 280 -4.47 0.89 5.52
N ILE A 281 -5.13 1.97 5.15
CA ILE A 281 -5.87 2.85 6.05
C ILE A 281 -7.18 3.26 5.37
N ARG A 282 -8.18 3.61 6.16
CA ARG A 282 -9.44 4.14 5.62
C ARG A 282 -9.22 5.46 4.91
N GLN A 283 -10.05 5.70 3.90
CA GLN A 283 -9.99 6.93 3.10
C GLN A 283 -8.59 7.20 2.54
N LEU A 284 -7.86 6.13 2.15
CA LEU A 284 -6.61 6.29 1.42
C LEU A 284 -6.91 6.98 0.08
N PRO A 285 -6.33 8.15 -0.22
CA PRO A 285 -6.62 8.84 -1.47
C PRO A 285 -6.20 8.00 -2.68
N HIS A 286 -7.07 7.90 -3.71
CA HIS A 286 -6.80 7.15 -4.95
C HIS A 286 -5.51 7.59 -5.65
N ASP A 287 -5.17 8.88 -5.56
CA ASP A 287 -3.90 9.40 -6.09
C ASP A 287 -2.69 8.74 -5.43
N LEU A 288 -2.79 8.42 -4.13
CA LEU A 288 -1.73 7.71 -3.40
C LEU A 288 -1.68 6.23 -3.78
N VAL A 289 -2.82 5.54 -3.88
CA VAL A 289 -2.88 4.15 -4.37
C VAL A 289 -2.20 4.05 -5.74
N SER A 290 -2.52 4.99 -6.65
CA SER A 290 -1.92 5.03 -7.98
C SER A 290 -0.40 5.31 -7.96
N ALA A 291 0.08 6.14 -7.03
CA ALA A 291 1.50 6.45 -6.89
C ALA A 291 2.31 5.26 -6.35
N PHE A 292 1.69 4.45 -5.47
CA PHE A 292 2.30 3.26 -4.87
C PHE A 292 1.96 1.95 -5.58
N LYS A 293 1.36 2.00 -6.77
CA LYS A 293 0.98 0.81 -7.53
C LYS A 293 2.13 -0.17 -7.70
N SER A 294 3.36 0.30 -7.91
CA SER A 294 4.51 -0.60 -8.08
C SER A 294 4.95 -1.27 -6.77
N THR A 295 4.73 -0.66 -5.60
CA THR A 295 4.92 -1.29 -4.28
C THR A 295 3.85 -2.32 -4.00
N LEU A 296 2.63 -2.10 -4.45
CA LEU A 296 1.49 -3.01 -4.31
C LEU A 296 1.50 -4.13 -5.37
N GLN A 297 2.39 -4.07 -6.36
CA GLN A 297 2.48 -5.08 -7.41
C GLN A 297 2.86 -6.48 -6.87
N GLU A 298 3.66 -6.54 -5.79
CA GLU A 298 3.98 -7.82 -5.14
C GLU A 298 2.71 -8.48 -4.53
N THR A 299 1.70 -7.70 -4.18
CA THR A 299 0.39 -8.18 -3.71
C THR A 299 -0.45 -8.72 -4.87
N VAL A 300 -0.47 -8.01 -6.01
CA VAL A 300 -1.23 -8.41 -7.20
C VAL A 300 -0.72 -9.74 -7.80
N GLU A 301 0.59 -9.95 -7.72
CA GLU A 301 1.26 -11.13 -8.31
C GLU A 301 1.55 -12.22 -7.28
N ALA A 302 1.03 -12.08 -6.06
CA ALA A 302 1.21 -13.09 -5.02
C ALA A 302 0.46 -14.38 -5.35
N SER A 303 1.01 -15.51 -4.91
CA SER A 303 0.36 -16.82 -4.95
C SER A 303 -0.64 -16.99 -3.80
N LEU A 304 -0.38 -16.30 -2.68
CA LEU A 304 -1.22 -16.30 -1.48
C LEU A 304 -1.12 -14.95 -0.77
N LEU A 305 -2.26 -14.39 -0.36
CA LEU A 305 -2.32 -13.25 0.55
C LEU A 305 -2.51 -13.73 1.99
N LEU A 306 -1.72 -13.22 2.92
CA LEU A 306 -1.99 -13.32 4.34
C LEU A 306 -2.63 -12.01 4.78
N HIS A 307 -3.95 -12.00 4.94
CA HIS A 307 -4.69 -10.83 5.38
C HIS A 307 -4.63 -10.74 6.90
N VAL A 308 -3.69 -9.96 7.41
CA VAL A 308 -3.44 -9.78 8.84
C VAL A 308 -4.43 -8.78 9.42
N ILE A 309 -5.18 -9.23 10.44
CA ILE A 309 -6.27 -8.52 11.08
C ILE A 309 -5.93 -8.40 12.56
N ASP A 310 -6.12 -7.24 13.15
CA ASP A 310 -6.09 -7.07 14.61
C ASP A 310 -7.37 -7.67 15.20
N ALA A 311 -7.24 -8.81 15.89
CA ALA A 311 -8.38 -9.52 16.48
C ALA A 311 -9.03 -8.73 17.62
N ALA A 312 -8.27 -7.87 18.30
CA ALA A 312 -8.73 -7.06 19.42
C ALA A 312 -9.39 -5.75 18.96
N ASP A 313 -9.26 -5.34 17.69
CA ASP A 313 -9.89 -4.12 17.18
C ASP A 313 -11.42 -4.30 17.09
N ALA A 314 -12.17 -3.41 17.73
CA ALA A 314 -13.63 -3.41 17.68
C ALA A 314 -14.17 -3.22 16.24
N ARG A 315 -13.41 -2.55 15.37
CA ARG A 315 -13.75 -2.27 13.96
C ARG A 315 -13.13 -3.25 12.98
N LYS A 316 -12.71 -4.43 13.41
CA LYS A 316 -12.03 -5.41 12.56
C LYS A 316 -12.78 -5.73 11.26
N ILE A 317 -14.12 -5.82 11.30
CA ILE A 317 -14.96 -6.09 10.12
C ILE A 317 -14.86 -4.94 9.13
N GLU A 318 -15.02 -3.70 9.57
CA GLU A 318 -14.91 -2.51 8.73
C GLU A 318 -13.46 -2.33 8.18
N ASN A 319 -12.46 -2.73 8.95
CA ASN A 319 -11.07 -2.70 8.51
C ASN A 319 -10.79 -3.76 7.43
N ILE A 320 -11.40 -4.94 7.54
CA ILE A 320 -11.37 -5.98 6.49
C ILE A 320 -12.00 -5.45 5.20
N GLU A 321 -13.19 -4.84 5.30
CA GLU A 321 -13.87 -4.23 4.14
C GLU A 321 -13.02 -3.14 3.48
N ALA A 322 -12.41 -2.26 4.28
CA ALA A 322 -11.54 -1.20 3.77
C ALA A 322 -10.31 -1.77 3.02
N VAL A 323 -9.72 -2.86 3.52
CA VAL A 323 -8.63 -3.56 2.84
C VAL A 323 -9.11 -4.21 1.55
N ASN A 324 -10.26 -4.87 1.56
CA ASN A 324 -10.82 -5.53 0.38
C ASN A 324 -11.11 -4.53 -0.75
N LEU A 325 -11.65 -3.34 -0.43
CA LEU A 325 -11.85 -2.27 -1.42
C LEU A 325 -10.54 -1.85 -2.10
N VAL A 326 -9.45 -1.75 -1.35
CA VAL A 326 -8.14 -1.43 -1.94
C VAL A 326 -7.62 -2.61 -2.78
N LEU A 327 -7.81 -3.86 -2.34
CA LEU A 327 -7.43 -5.04 -3.12
C LEU A 327 -8.18 -5.11 -4.45
N GLU A 328 -9.46 -4.76 -4.48
CA GLU A 328 -10.25 -4.62 -5.72
C GLU A 328 -9.69 -3.52 -6.63
N GLU A 329 -9.37 -2.33 -6.07
CA GLU A 329 -8.82 -1.21 -6.84
C GLU A 329 -7.50 -1.57 -7.53
N ILE A 330 -6.64 -2.33 -6.86
CA ILE A 330 -5.38 -2.81 -7.44
C ILE A 330 -5.50 -4.10 -8.24
N LYS A 331 -6.70 -4.71 -8.33
CA LYS A 331 -7.00 -5.99 -9.00
C LYS A 331 -6.31 -7.20 -8.37
N ALA A 332 -6.18 -7.21 -7.06
CA ALA A 332 -5.67 -8.33 -6.27
C ALA A 332 -6.79 -9.15 -5.60
N ASP A 333 -8.05 -8.81 -5.85
CA ASP A 333 -9.26 -9.46 -5.31
C ASP A 333 -9.38 -10.96 -5.67
N LYS A 334 -8.74 -11.37 -6.76
CA LYS A 334 -8.74 -12.78 -7.23
C LYS A 334 -7.61 -13.63 -6.65
N VAL A 335 -6.66 -13.01 -5.96
CA VAL A 335 -5.57 -13.76 -5.33
C VAL A 335 -6.12 -14.50 -4.12
N PRO A 336 -5.83 -15.81 -3.95
CA PRO A 336 -6.27 -16.57 -2.79
C PRO A 336 -5.81 -15.87 -1.49
N ALA A 337 -6.71 -15.74 -0.51
CA ALA A 337 -6.40 -15.12 0.76
C ALA A 337 -6.60 -16.10 1.93
N LEU A 338 -5.74 -16.00 2.94
CA LEU A 338 -5.85 -16.63 4.24
C LEU A 338 -5.97 -15.51 5.28
N LEU A 339 -7.04 -15.51 6.07
CA LEU A 339 -7.23 -14.53 7.14
C LEU A 339 -6.32 -14.89 8.32
N VAL A 340 -5.62 -13.91 8.87
CA VAL A 340 -4.72 -14.08 10.02
C VAL A 340 -5.16 -13.13 11.11
N TYR A 341 -5.92 -13.65 12.07
CA TYR A 341 -6.36 -12.89 13.25
C TYR A 341 -5.22 -12.85 14.26
N ASN A 342 -4.50 -11.74 14.26
CA ASN A 342 -3.35 -11.47 15.11
C ASN A 342 -3.75 -10.77 16.41
N LYS A 343 -2.85 -10.73 17.38
CA LYS A 343 -2.99 -10.09 18.70
C LYS A 343 -4.04 -10.77 19.60
N ILE A 344 -4.17 -12.10 19.50
CA ILE A 344 -5.07 -12.85 20.40
C ILE A 344 -4.64 -12.76 21.87
N ASP A 345 -3.37 -12.44 22.13
CA ASP A 345 -2.82 -12.15 23.46
C ASP A 345 -3.53 -10.98 24.17
N LEU A 346 -4.21 -10.12 23.43
CA LEU A 346 -5.06 -9.03 23.97
C LEU A 346 -6.49 -9.45 24.23
N LEU A 347 -6.89 -10.67 23.89
CA LEU A 347 -8.22 -11.20 24.07
C LEU A 347 -8.28 -12.20 25.23
N GLU A 348 -9.33 -12.13 26.03
CA GLU A 348 -9.56 -13.09 27.09
C GLU A 348 -10.11 -14.43 26.52
N ASN A 349 -9.52 -15.54 26.95
CA ASN A 349 -9.99 -16.91 26.62
C ASN A 349 -9.99 -17.29 25.14
N VAL A 350 -9.11 -16.71 24.31
CA VAL A 350 -8.94 -17.11 22.91
C VAL A 350 -7.62 -17.87 22.77
N ALA A 351 -7.70 -19.17 22.51
CA ALA A 351 -6.54 -19.99 22.20
C ALA A 351 -6.22 -19.94 20.70
N PRO A 352 -4.94 -20.14 20.29
CA PRO A 352 -4.58 -20.30 18.88
C PRO A 352 -5.37 -21.46 18.25
N HIS A 353 -5.94 -21.23 17.07
CA HIS A 353 -6.66 -22.26 16.30
C HIS A 353 -6.71 -21.89 14.82
N THR A 354 -7.13 -22.85 14.01
CA THR A 354 -7.35 -22.70 12.57
C THR A 354 -8.80 -23.01 12.25
N GLU A 355 -9.44 -22.16 11.46
CA GLU A 355 -10.77 -22.40 10.88
C GLU A 355 -10.62 -22.96 9.46
N TYR A 356 -11.52 -23.86 9.10
CA TYR A 356 -11.52 -24.57 7.83
C TYR A 356 -12.85 -24.37 7.12
N ASP A 357 -12.82 -24.40 5.78
CA ASP A 357 -14.01 -24.46 4.93
C ASP A 357 -14.58 -25.88 4.84
N ASP A 358 -15.67 -26.04 4.07
CA ASP A 358 -16.34 -27.32 3.85
C ASP A 358 -15.43 -28.34 3.11
N GLU A 359 -14.38 -27.87 2.41
CA GLU A 359 -13.38 -28.71 1.73
C GLU A 359 -12.18 -29.04 2.62
N ASN A 360 -12.25 -28.69 3.91
CA ASN A 360 -11.15 -28.83 4.88
C ASN A 360 -9.88 -28.06 4.51
N LYS A 361 -10.05 -26.92 3.81
CA LYS A 361 -8.96 -25.97 3.53
C LYS A 361 -8.95 -24.87 4.60
N PRO A 362 -7.78 -24.49 5.14
CA PRO A 362 -7.69 -23.43 6.13
C PRO A 362 -8.10 -22.08 5.53
N VAL A 363 -9.07 -21.40 6.18
CA VAL A 363 -9.59 -20.06 5.78
C VAL A 363 -9.18 -18.97 6.74
N ALA A 364 -8.97 -19.31 8.02
CA ALA A 364 -8.50 -18.36 9.02
C ALA A 364 -7.58 -19.02 10.05
N VAL A 365 -6.61 -18.26 10.56
CA VAL A 365 -5.71 -18.68 11.65
C VAL A 365 -5.69 -17.60 12.71
N TYR A 366 -5.83 -18.01 13.97
CA TYR A 366 -5.78 -17.15 15.14
C TYR A 366 -4.44 -17.31 15.84
N LEU A 367 -3.69 -16.23 16.03
CA LEU A 367 -2.33 -16.25 16.55
C LEU A 367 -1.93 -14.95 17.27
N SER A 368 -0.82 -14.97 17.96
CA SER A 368 -0.12 -13.79 18.43
C SER A 368 1.29 -13.72 17.83
N ALA A 369 1.53 -12.73 16.97
CA ALA A 369 2.87 -12.46 16.45
C ALA A 369 3.80 -11.90 17.52
N HIS A 370 3.29 -11.43 18.66
CA HIS A 370 4.08 -10.91 19.78
C HIS A 370 4.61 -12.05 20.65
N SER A 371 3.77 -12.98 21.08
CA SER A 371 4.16 -14.13 21.91
C SER A 371 4.71 -15.30 21.08
N GLY A 372 4.38 -15.37 19.79
CA GLY A 372 4.73 -16.49 18.91
C GLY A 372 3.72 -17.64 18.94
N GLU A 373 2.65 -17.54 19.70
CA GLU A 373 1.63 -18.58 19.80
C GLU A 373 0.84 -18.71 18.51
N GLY A 374 0.65 -19.93 18.01
CA GLY A 374 -0.11 -20.25 16.80
C GLY A 374 0.64 -20.04 15.49
N LEU A 375 1.95 -19.77 15.52
CA LEU A 375 2.75 -19.63 14.30
C LEU A 375 2.98 -20.95 13.56
N ASP A 376 3.07 -22.04 14.29
CA ASP A 376 3.08 -23.41 13.76
C ASP A 376 1.81 -23.70 12.96
N LEU A 377 0.65 -23.31 13.48
CA LEU A 377 -0.64 -23.41 12.79
C LEU A 377 -0.66 -22.58 11.49
N LEU A 378 -0.09 -21.37 11.52
CA LEU A 378 0.00 -20.52 10.32
C LEU A 378 0.90 -21.17 9.26
N LEU A 379 2.06 -21.70 9.63
CA LEU A 379 2.97 -22.35 8.68
C LEU A 379 2.34 -23.59 8.06
N GLU A 380 1.59 -24.37 8.85
CA GLU A 380 0.85 -25.53 8.32
C GLU A 380 -0.31 -25.08 7.40
N ALA A 381 -1.04 -24.02 7.76
CA ALA A 381 -2.09 -23.47 6.90
C ALA A 381 -1.53 -22.93 5.57
N ILE A 382 -0.38 -22.23 5.61
CA ILE A 382 0.31 -21.78 4.40
C ILE A 382 0.72 -22.96 3.53
N LYS A 383 1.29 -24.02 4.14
CA LYS A 383 1.67 -25.25 3.44
C LYS A 383 0.49 -25.87 2.72
N VAL A 384 -0.66 -26.03 3.39
CA VAL A 384 -1.88 -26.58 2.80
C VAL A 384 -2.38 -25.71 1.65
N ARG A 385 -2.37 -24.38 1.81
CA ARG A 385 -2.84 -23.42 0.80
C ARG A 385 -1.91 -23.29 -0.41
N LEU A 386 -0.61 -23.51 -0.25
CA LEU A 386 0.40 -23.47 -1.32
C LEU A 386 0.66 -24.84 -1.93
N LYS A 387 0.28 -25.90 -1.23
CA LYS A 387 0.43 -27.26 -1.76
C LYS A 387 -0.48 -27.38 -2.98
N ASN A 388 0.17 -27.55 -4.13
CA ASN A 388 -0.57 -27.72 -5.36
C ASN A 388 -1.45 -28.97 -5.27
N GLU A 389 -2.66 -28.86 -5.79
CA GLU A 389 -3.60 -29.96 -5.86
C GLU A 389 -3.00 -31.06 -6.76
N ILE A 390 -2.64 -32.19 -6.17
CA ILE A 390 -2.10 -33.33 -6.91
C ILE A 390 -3.28 -34.06 -7.54
N LEU A 391 -3.35 -34.03 -8.85
CA LEU A 391 -4.30 -34.81 -9.63
C LEU A 391 -3.80 -36.27 -9.76
N SER A 392 -4.64 -37.21 -9.43
CA SER A 392 -4.37 -38.65 -9.60
C SER A 392 -5.47 -39.23 -10.46
N PHE A 393 -5.10 -39.71 -11.66
CA PHE A 393 -6.03 -40.30 -12.63
C PHE A 393 -5.32 -41.24 -13.58
N THR A 394 -6.10 -42.04 -14.32
CA THR A 394 -5.59 -42.90 -15.37
C THR A 394 -5.77 -42.25 -16.73
N LEU A 395 -4.70 -42.17 -17.51
CA LEU A 395 -4.67 -41.61 -18.86
C LEU A 395 -4.33 -42.68 -19.85
N THR A 396 -5.14 -42.87 -20.88
CA THR A 396 -4.84 -43.77 -22.00
C THR A 396 -4.33 -42.94 -23.18
N LEU A 397 -3.16 -43.33 -23.70
CA LEU A 397 -2.52 -42.65 -24.84
C LEU A 397 -2.33 -43.62 -25.98
N LEU A 398 -2.61 -43.21 -27.20
CA LEU A 398 -2.32 -43.97 -28.41
C LEU A 398 -0.79 -44.01 -28.67
N PRO A 399 -0.28 -45.03 -29.39
CA PRO A 399 1.14 -45.15 -29.74
C PRO A 399 1.72 -43.92 -30.45
N GLN A 400 0.88 -43.18 -31.18
CA GLN A 400 1.24 -41.96 -31.90
C GLN A 400 1.46 -40.74 -30.98
N GLU A 401 1.03 -40.81 -29.71
CA GLU A 401 1.07 -39.72 -28.73
C GLU A 401 2.34 -39.76 -27.85
N GLY A 402 3.41 -40.32 -28.34
CA GLY A 402 4.68 -40.45 -27.63
C GLY A 402 5.28 -39.13 -27.13
N LYS A 403 4.92 -37.98 -27.74
CA LYS A 403 5.34 -36.66 -27.25
C LYS A 403 4.70 -36.32 -25.92
N ILE A 404 3.41 -36.63 -25.72
CA ILE A 404 2.70 -36.43 -24.46
C ILE A 404 3.29 -37.33 -23.39
N ARG A 405 3.46 -38.61 -23.70
CA ARG A 405 4.10 -39.57 -22.81
C ARG A 405 5.50 -39.13 -22.38
N HIS A 406 6.32 -38.63 -23.31
CA HIS A 406 7.65 -38.10 -23.01
C HIS A 406 7.61 -36.89 -22.07
N ALA A 407 6.69 -35.98 -22.29
CA ALA A 407 6.52 -34.79 -21.42
C ALA A 407 6.10 -35.20 -19.99
N LEU A 408 5.20 -36.20 -19.85
CA LEU A 408 4.79 -36.73 -18.55
C LEU A 408 5.96 -37.46 -17.84
N TYR A 409 6.83 -38.12 -18.55
CA TYR A 409 8.06 -38.70 -17.98
C TYR A 409 9.04 -37.66 -17.50
N GLN A 410 9.21 -36.56 -18.24
CA GLN A 410 10.08 -35.44 -17.82
C GLN A 410 9.61 -34.78 -16.52
N LEU A 411 8.31 -34.82 -16.22
CA LEU A 411 7.71 -34.28 -15.00
C LEU A 411 7.63 -35.32 -13.86
N ASP A 412 8.19 -36.50 -14.03
CA ASP A 412 8.13 -37.62 -13.07
C ASP A 412 6.71 -37.89 -12.55
N SER A 413 5.72 -37.73 -13.44
CA SER A 413 4.30 -37.80 -13.11
C SER A 413 3.67 -39.20 -13.31
N ILE A 414 4.38 -40.16 -13.94
CA ILE A 414 3.89 -41.51 -14.20
C ILE A 414 4.26 -42.39 -13.02
N ARG A 415 3.26 -42.96 -12.32
CA ARG A 415 3.46 -43.91 -11.20
C ARG A 415 3.43 -45.37 -11.66
N HIS A 416 2.59 -45.66 -12.64
CA HIS A 416 2.49 -47.00 -13.22
C HIS A 416 2.14 -46.91 -14.70
N GLU A 417 2.69 -47.80 -15.49
CA GLU A 417 2.44 -47.90 -16.93
C GLU A 417 2.13 -49.34 -17.32
N GLN A 418 1.10 -49.49 -18.12
CA GLN A 418 0.73 -50.77 -18.75
C GLN A 418 0.48 -50.54 -20.24
N ILE A 419 0.69 -51.57 -21.03
CA ILE A 419 0.37 -51.56 -22.46
C ILE A 419 -0.82 -52.50 -22.64
N SER A 420 -1.89 -52.00 -23.28
CA SER A 420 -3.07 -52.81 -23.59
C SER A 420 -2.77 -53.78 -24.75
N ASP A 421 -3.62 -54.79 -24.91
CA ASP A 421 -3.51 -55.74 -26.04
C ASP A 421 -3.64 -55.05 -27.41
N GLU A 422 -4.21 -53.83 -27.45
CA GLU A 422 -4.35 -52.99 -28.64
C GLU A 422 -3.15 -52.06 -28.86
N GLY A 423 -2.14 -52.12 -27.97
CA GLY A 423 -0.92 -51.32 -28.05
C GLY A 423 -1.03 -49.93 -27.48
N GLU A 424 -2.09 -49.57 -26.75
CA GLU A 424 -2.27 -48.29 -26.08
C GLU A 424 -1.50 -48.26 -24.76
N PHE A 425 -1.00 -47.08 -24.37
CA PHE A 425 -0.35 -46.88 -23.09
C PHE A 425 -1.37 -46.44 -22.04
N ILE A 426 -1.59 -47.25 -21.02
CA ILE A 426 -2.41 -46.96 -19.85
C ILE A 426 -1.50 -46.47 -18.75
N LEU A 427 -1.57 -45.16 -18.43
CA LEU A 427 -0.69 -44.47 -17.50
C LEU A 427 -1.46 -44.05 -16.23
N ASN A 428 -1.01 -44.53 -15.08
CA ASN A 428 -1.47 -43.96 -13.80
C ASN A 428 -0.63 -42.74 -13.50
N ILE A 429 -1.27 -41.56 -13.56
CA ILE A 429 -0.63 -40.25 -13.45
C ILE A 429 -0.91 -39.71 -12.07
N GLN A 430 0.13 -39.13 -11.47
CA GLN A 430 0.08 -38.30 -10.29
C GLN A 430 0.86 -37.00 -10.61
N ILE A 431 0.14 -35.94 -10.91
CA ILE A 431 0.71 -34.71 -11.41
C ILE A 431 0.13 -33.52 -10.67
N ASP A 432 0.95 -32.49 -10.49
CA ASP A 432 0.53 -31.18 -10.01
C ASP A 432 -0.49 -30.54 -10.97
N LYS A 433 -1.59 -30.03 -10.46
CA LYS A 433 -2.66 -29.39 -11.25
C LYS A 433 -2.15 -28.27 -12.14
N VAL A 434 -1.17 -27.47 -11.66
CA VAL A 434 -0.56 -26.38 -12.44
C VAL A 434 0.24 -26.95 -13.61
N GLU A 435 1.04 -27.98 -13.36
CA GLU A 435 1.81 -28.66 -14.41
C GLU A 435 0.87 -29.36 -15.42
N TRP A 436 -0.21 -29.96 -14.94
CA TRP A 436 -1.22 -30.52 -15.81
C TRP A 436 -1.87 -29.49 -16.73
N LEU A 437 -2.25 -28.32 -16.18
CA LEU A 437 -2.81 -27.22 -16.97
C LEU A 437 -1.81 -26.63 -17.98
N LYS A 438 -0.51 -26.63 -17.66
CA LYS A 438 0.55 -26.28 -18.63
C LYS A 438 0.62 -27.29 -19.77
N LEU A 439 0.56 -28.56 -19.44
CA LEU A 439 0.52 -29.65 -20.45
C LEU A 439 -0.73 -29.58 -21.34
N CYS A 440 -1.92 -29.30 -20.77
CA CYS A 440 -3.15 -29.12 -21.55
C CYS A 440 -3.06 -27.94 -22.51
N LYS A 441 -2.38 -26.84 -22.15
CA LYS A 441 -2.11 -25.72 -23.08
C LYS A 441 -1.16 -26.10 -24.21
N GLN A 442 -0.16 -26.95 -23.92
CA GLN A 442 0.80 -27.45 -24.92
C GLN A 442 0.21 -28.52 -25.81
N PHE A 443 -0.67 -29.34 -25.27
CA PHE A 443 -1.35 -30.46 -25.92
C PHE A 443 -2.87 -30.33 -25.72
N PRO A 444 -3.59 -29.55 -26.55
CA PRO A 444 -5.02 -29.29 -26.36
C PRO A 444 -5.93 -30.48 -26.21
N LYS A 445 -5.52 -31.66 -26.79
CA LYS A 445 -6.23 -32.93 -26.69
C LYS A 445 -6.36 -33.43 -25.23
N LEU A 446 -5.45 -33.07 -24.35
CA LEU A 446 -5.50 -33.46 -22.94
C LEU A 446 -6.63 -32.73 -22.15
N SER A 447 -7.10 -31.59 -22.63
CA SER A 447 -8.20 -30.87 -22.00
C SER A 447 -9.56 -31.58 -22.15
N GLU A 448 -9.70 -32.53 -23.09
CA GLU A 448 -10.93 -33.28 -23.31
C GLU A 448 -11.04 -34.54 -22.40
N ILE A 449 -9.98 -34.88 -21.67
CA ILE A 449 -9.85 -36.17 -20.95
C ILE A 449 -10.27 -36.08 -19.48
N ILE A 450 -10.38 -34.85 -18.92
CA ILE A 450 -10.82 -34.63 -17.52
C ILE A 450 -12.14 -33.88 -17.53
N TYR A 451 -13.25 -34.60 -17.72
CA TYR A 451 -14.58 -34.25 -17.24
C TYR A 451 -15.38 -35.55 -17.01
#